data_fb1195b4292a1a18e66487279ed90016
#
_entry.id   fb1195b4292a1a18e66487279ed90016
#
_cell.length_a   1.000
_cell.length_b   1.000
_cell.length_c   1.000
_cell.angle_alpha   90.00
_cell.angle_beta   90.00
_cell.angle_gamma   90.00
#
_symmetry.space_group_name_H-M   'P 1'
#
loop_
_entity.id
_entity.type
_entity.pdbx_description
1 polymer ?
#
loop_
_entity_poly.entity_id
_entity_poly.type
_entity_poly.pdbx_seq_one_letter_code
_entity_poly.pdbx_strand_id
1 'polypeptide(L)'
;MEIKWHDSDPETGQRRFLCAERFAGVWNFRWKLQRRGEWTRGLEPTRAMWEHVLDMLERRYWRRDGVEEADIKQVKNLLAKAIRQEEIHNSPD
;
A
#
# COMPACT_ATOMS: atom_id res chain seq x y z
N MET A 1 10.51 -3.53 7.04
CA MET A 1 9.07 -3.58 7.36
C MET A 1 8.28 -4.07 6.15
N GLU A 2 7.45 -5.04 6.35
CA GLU A 2 6.73 -5.68 5.26
C GLU A 2 5.27 -5.91 5.66
N ILE A 3 4.35 -5.57 4.76
CA ILE A 3 2.91 -5.76 4.96
C ILE A 3 2.37 -6.56 3.79
N LYS A 4 1.78 -7.72 4.07
CA LYS A 4 1.21 -8.60 3.06
C LYS A 4 -0.29 -8.73 3.23
N TRP A 5 -1.01 -8.70 2.12
CA TRP A 5 -2.45 -8.92 2.10
C TRP A 5 -2.89 -9.41 0.72
N HIS A 6 -4.17 -9.61 0.54
CA HIS A 6 -4.73 -9.96 -0.77
C HIS A 6 -5.96 -9.10 -1.06
N ASP A 7 -6.20 -8.88 -2.34
CA ASP A 7 -7.37 -8.16 -2.81
C ASP A 7 -7.85 -8.79 -4.12
N SER A 8 -8.80 -8.12 -4.78
CA SER A 8 -9.22 -8.48 -6.13
C SER A 8 -8.79 -7.39 -7.07
N ASP A 9 -8.20 -7.78 -8.21
CA ASP A 9 -7.83 -6.84 -9.26
C ASP A 9 -9.10 -6.14 -9.77
N PRO A 10 -9.16 -4.80 -9.72
CA PRO A 10 -10.36 -4.08 -10.15
C PRO A 10 -10.69 -4.23 -11.64
N GLU A 11 -9.71 -4.57 -12.47
CA GLU A 11 -9.94 -4.75 -13.91
C GLU A 11 -10.41 -6.14 -14.28
N THR A 12 -9.83 -7.18 -13.65
CA THR A 12 -10.10 -8.57 -14.02
C THR A 12 -10.95 -9.32 -13.02
N GLY A 13 -11.07 -8.80 -11.80
CA GLY A 13 -11.74 -9.49 -10.70
C GLY A 13 -10.95 -10.65 -10.12
N GLN A 14 -9.76 -10.91 -10.62
CA GLN A 14 -8.92 -12.00 -10.11
C GLN A 14 -8.33 -11.65 -8.74
N ARG A 15 -8.29 -12.66 -7.88
CA ARG A 15 -7.63 -12.52 -6.58
C ARG A 15 -6.12 -12.36 -6.79
N ARG A 16 -5.54 -11.42 -6.08
CA ARG A 16 -4.09 -11.21 -6.12
C ARG A 16 -3.52 -11.04 -4.73
N PHE A 17 -2.25 -11.40 -4.59
CA PHE A 17 -1.49 -11.20 -3.37
C PHE A 17 -0.64 -9.95 -3.52
N LEU A 18 -0.61 -9.14 -2.48
CA LEU A 18 0.08 -7.87 -2.46
C LEU A 18 1.10 -7.83 -1.33
N CYS A 19 2.17 -7.09 -1.56
CA CYS A 19 3.18 -6.84 -0.55
C CYS A 19 3.66 -5.41 -0.64
N ALA A 20 3.57 -4.69 0.47
CA ALA A 20 4.18 -3.38 0.61
C ALA A 20 5.41 -3.53 1.50
N GLU A 21 6.57 -3.17 1.00
CA GLU A 21 7.83 -3.28 1.72
C GLU A 21 8.48 -1.91 1.83
N ARG A 22 8.90 -1.55 3.05
CA ARG A 22 9.68 -0.34 3.26
C ARG A 22 11.14 -0.72 3.53
N PHE A 23 12.03 -0.20 2.69
CA PHE A 23 13.45 -0.36 2.84
C PHE A 23 14.13 0.99 2.64
N ALA A 24 15.01 1.35 3.58
CA ALA A 24 15.72 2.63 3.54
C ALA A 24 14.77 3.85 3.39
N GLY A 25 13.62 3.79 4.05
CA GLY A 25 12.64 4.88 4.03
C GLY A 25 11.77 4.94 2.77
N VAL A 26 11.91 4.00 1.86
CA VAL A 26 11.16 3.97 0.60
C VAL A 26 10.22 2.79 0.56
N TRP A 27 8.97 3.04 0.20
CA TRP A 27 7.95 2.01 0.04
C TRP A 27 7.94 1.49 -1.39
N ASN A 28 7.95 0.15 -1.53
CA ASN A 28 7.82 -0.54 -2.81
C ASN A 28 6.68 -1.53 -2.73
N PHE A 29 5.88 -1.59 -3.79
CA PHE A 29 4.75 -2.51 -3.87
C PHE A 29 5.00 -3.55 -4.94
N ARG A 30 4.60 -4.79 -4.63
CA ARG A 30 4.69 -5.90 -5.56
C ARG A 30 3.46 -6.78 -5.42
N TRP A 31 3.18 -7.57 -6.45
CA TRP A 31 1.98 -8.39 -6.49
C TRP A 31 2.24 -9.70 -7.21
N LYS A 32 1.36 -10.67 -6.99
CA LYS A 32 1.36 -11.95 -7.71
C LYS A 32 -0.05 -12.52 -7.69
N LEU A 33 -0.35 -13.38 -8.69
CA LEU A 33 -1.68 -14.00 -8.81
C LEU A 33 -1.77 -15.34 -8.10
N GLN A 34 -0.65 -16.02 -7.92
CA GLN A 34 -0.62 -17.35 -7.32
C GLN A 34 0.22 -17.34 -6.05
N ARG A 35 -0.25 -18.07 -5.04
CA ARG A 35 0.45 -18.13 -3.75
C ARG A 35 1.93 -18.52 -3.91
N ARG A 36 2.25 -19.42 -4.82
CA ARG A 36 3.63 -19.86 -5.08
C ARG A 36 4.23 -19.25 -6.35
N GLY A 37 3.59 -18.19 -6.85
CA GLY A 37 4.08 -17.49 -8.04
C GLY A 37 5.19 -16.51 -7.71
N GLU A 38 5.82 -16.00 -8.75
CA GLU A 38 6.83 -14.96 -8.61
C GLU A 38 6.18 -13.60 -8.42
N TRP A 39 6.83 -12.75 -7.63
CA TRP A 39 6.38 -11.38 -7.41
C TRP A 39 6.69 -10.51 -8.63
N THR A 40 5.71 -9.74 -9.06
CA THR A 40 5.89 -8.68 -10.05
C THR A 40 6.12 -7.38 -9.31
N ARG A 41 7.25 -6.74 -9.56
CA ARG A 41 7.65 -5.51 -8.88
C ARG A 41 7.18 -4.28 -9.65
N GLY A 42 7.23 -3.13 -8.98
CA GLY A 42 6.93 -1.85 -9.61
C GLY A 42 5.45 -1.53 -9.72
N LEU A 43 4.63 -2.15 -8.87
CA LEU A 43 3.23 -1.79 -8.79
C LEU A 43 3.10 -0.38 -8.24
N GLU A 44 2.39 0.47 -8.95
CA GLU A 44 2.11 1.82 -8.48
C GLU A 44 0.94 1.76 -7.48
N PRO A 45 1.17 2.22 -6.23
CA PRO A 45 0.14 2.10 -5.20
C PRO A 45 -1.04 3.02 -5.46
N THR A 46 -2.23 2.48 -5.25
CA THR A 46 -3.47 3.24 -5.31
C THR A 46 -3.79 3.82 -3.93
N ARG A 47 -4.76 4.73 -3.90
CA ARG A 47 -5.29 5.25 -2.64
C ARG A 47 -5.71 4.12 -1.70
N ALA A 48 -6.44 3.14 -2.21
CA ALA A 48 -6.91 2.02 -1.39
C ALA A 48 -5.76 1.21 -0.79
N MET A 49 -4.68 1.04 -1.53
CA MET A 49 -3.48 0.36 -1.02
C MET A 49 -2.82 1.14 0.11
N TRP A 50 -2.70 2.46 -0.03
CA TRP A 50 -2.15 3.30 1.03
C TRP A 50 -3.04 3.30 2.27
N GLU A 51 -4.36 3.30 2.09
CA GLU A 51 -5.31 3.23 3.21
C GLU A 51 -5.14 1.91 3.97
N HIS A 52 -4.95 0.80 3.25
CA HIS A 52 -4.70 -0.49 3.87
C HIS A 52 -3.38 -0.50 4.65
N VAL A 53 -2.31 0.01 4.06
CA VAL A 53 -1.00 0.10 4.73
C VAL A 53 -1.10 0.95 5.99
N LEU A 54 -1.77 2.09 5.91
CA LEU A 54 -1.96 2.96 7.07
C LEU A 54 -2.72 2.25 8.19
N ASP A 55 -3.80 1.56 7.86
CA ASP A 55 -4.59 0.82 8.84
C ASP A 55 -3.74 -0.24 9.55
N MET A 56 -2.94 -0.98 8.80
CA MET A 56 -2.06 -2.01 9.35
C MET A 56 -0.97 -1.42 10.25
N LEU A 57 -0.40 -0.28 9.84
CA LEU A 57 0.60 0.40 10.67
C LEU A 57 0.01 0.91 11.98
N GLU A 58 -1.19 1.49 11.92
CA GLU A 58 -1.86 1.97 13.12
C GLU A 58 -2.16 0.83 14.10
N ARG A 59 -2.59 -0.32 13.60
CA ARG A 59 -2.82 -1.50 14.42
C ARG A 59 -1.54 -2.00 15.08
N ARG A 60 -0.44 -2.04 14.33
CA ARG A 60 0.87 -2.43 14.87
C ARG A 60 1.37 -1.42 15.90
N TYR A 61 1.15 -0.16 15.66
CA TYR A 61 1.53 0.91 16.59
C TYR A 61 0.84 0.73 17.95
N TRP A 62 -0.47 0.50 17.94
CA TRP A 62 -1.22 0.28 19.16
C TRP A 62 -0.80 -0.98 19.91
N ARG A 63 -0.34 -2.00 19.21
CA ARG A 63 0.20 -3.22 19.81
C ARG A 63 1.66 -3.10 20.20
N ARG A 64 2.28 -1.97 19.96
CA ARG A 64 3.71 -1.71 20.17
C ARG A 64 4.60 -2.71 19.42
N ASP A 65 4.26 -2.96 18.18
CA ASP A 65 4.85 -4.00 17.36
C ASP A 65 5.83 -3.42 16.33
N GLY A 66 6.77 -2.59 16.79
CA GLY A 66 7.87 -2.10 15.98
C GLY A 66 7.54 -0.94 15.04
N VAL A 67 6.35 -0.35 15.17
CA VAL A 67 5.96 0.82 14.35
C VAL A 67 6.06 2.08 15.21
N GLU A 68 6.70 3.10 14.67
CA GLU A 68 6.82 4.40 15.31
C GLU A 68 5.86 5.41 14.72
N GLU A 69 5.61 6.49 15.47
CA GLU A 69 4.74 7.57 15.03
C GLU A 69 5.19 8.19 13.70
N ALA A 70 6.51 8.31 13.51
CA ALA A 70 7.08 8.81 12.27
C ALA A 70 6.71 7.95 11.06
N ASP A 71 6.59 6.64 11.24
CA ASP A 71 6.20 5.72 10.18
C ASP A 71 4.77 5.99 9.71
N ILE A 72 3.88 6.19 10.66
CA ILE A 72 2.47 6.53 10.40
C ILE A 72 2.37 7.86 9.68
N LYS A 73 3.12 8.85 10.14
CA LYS A 73 3.13 10.19 9.54
C LYS A 73 3.59 10.14 8.08
N GLN A 74 4.61 9.36 7.79
CA GLN A 74 5.10 9.17 6.42
C GLN A 74 4.00 8.64 5.51
N VAL A 75 3.31 7.58 5.94
CA VAL A 75 2.26 6.96 5.13
C VAL A 75 1.05 7.89 4.98
N LYS A 76 0.69 8.65 6.01
CA LYS A 76 -0.36 9.66 5.90
C LYS A 76 -0.03 10.72 4.84
N ASN A 77 1.22 11.14 4.76
CA ASN A 77 1.65 12.09 3.75
C ASN A 77 1.59 11.50 2.34
N LEU A 78 2.00 10.24 2.18
CA LEU A 78 1.93 9.54 0.91
C LEU A 78 0.48 9.31 0.46
N LEU A 79 -0.39 8.99 1.40
CA LEU A 79 -1.82 8.83 1.14
C LEU A 79 -2.44 10.16 0.70
N ALA A 80 -2.13 11.26 1.39
CA ALA A 80 -2.62 12.58 1.01
C ALA A 80 -2.18 12.98 -0.40
N LYS A 81 -0.95 12.62 -0.75
CA LYS A 81 -0.42 12.87 -2.09
C LYS A 81 -1.17 12.04 -3.15
N ALA A 82 -1.47 10.78 -2.84
CA ALA A 82 -2.21 9.90 -3.73
C ALA A 82 -3.64 10.41 -3.95
N ILE A 83 -4.29 10.91 -2.91
CA ILE A 83 -5.62 11.52 -3.00
C ILE A 83 -5.59 12.74 -3.90
N ARG A 84 -4.60 13.61 -3.76
CA ARG A 84 -4.46 14.80 -4.61
C ARG A 84 -4.26 14.43 -6.08
N GLN A 85 -3.47 13.40 -6.34
CA GLN A 85 -3.24 12.93 -7.71
C GLN A 85 -4.53 12.35 -8.31
N GLU A 86 -5.31 11.63 -7.52
CA GLU A 86 -6.59 11.11 -7.94
C GLU A 86 -7.58 12.23 -8.27
N GLU A 87 -7.64 13.27 -7.45
CA GLU A 87 -8.50 14.43 -7.68
C GLU A 87 -8.13 15.18 -8.94
N ILE A 88 -6.83 15.37 -9.19
CA ILE A 88 -6.36 16.01 -10.42
C ILE A 88 -6.71 15.19 -11.64
N HIS A 89 -6.54 13.87 -11.56
CA HIS A 89 -6.84 12.94 -12.67
C HIS A 89 -8.32 12.92 -12.99
N ASN A 90 -9.17 13.04 -11.98
CA ASN A 90 -10.63 13.00 -12.13
C ASN A 90 -11.25 14.39 -12.28
N SER A 91 -10.45 15.45 -12.31
CA SER A 91 -10.95 16.81 -12.44
C SER A 91 -11.52 17.04 -13.83
N PRO A 92 -12.78 17.49 -13.93
CA PRO A 92 -13.36 17.84 -15.23
C PRO A 92 -12.75 19.15 -15.72
N ASP A 93 -12.23 19.13 -16.87
CA ASP A 93 -11.68 20.33 -17.49
C ASP A 93 -12.55 20.81 -18.59
#